data_3d5285a734909a7efd5010c0dd4fa3af
#
_entry.id   3d5285a734909a7efd5010c0dd4fa3af
#
_cell.length_a   1.000
_cell.length_b   1.000
_cell.length_c   1.000
_cell.angle_alpha   90.00
_cell.angle_beta   90.00
_cell.angle_gamma   90.00
#
_symmetry.space_group_name_H-M   'P 1'
#
loop_
_entity.id
_entity.type
_entity.pdbx_description
1 polymer ?
#
loop_
_entity_poly.entity_id
_entity_poly.type
_entity_poly.pdbx_seq_one_letter_code
_entity_poly.pdbx_strand_id
1 'polypeptide(L)'
;LHSDFASSISKLRERKVQGADFILMDIGVSSPQFDDPSRGFSYRYDAPLDRRRDQEQKLTAKSIVNGYSEKELCRVFGELGQCHIYYPVVKAIRTKREIKPIETTFELVDIIKANLPQKELRKEGHPAKQFFLGLRYEVNGEREQLKKGLKEAISFLNPKGRLVVISFNSEEDKRVKDTFN
;
A
#
# COMPACT_ATOMS: atom_id res chain seq x y z
N LEU A 1 19.78 3.62 9.79
CA LEU A 1 18.59 3.47 10.64
C LEU A 1 17.57 2.58 9.94
N HIS A 2 17.20 1.47 10.56
CA HIS A 2 16.01 0.72 10.16
C HIS A 2 14.80 1.37 10.82
N SER A 3 13.92 2.01 10.01
CA SER A 3 12.75 2.76 10.50
C SER A 3 11.72 2.96 9.39
N ASP A 4 10.49 3.19 9.78
CA ASP A 4 9.44 3.74 8.91
C ASP A 4 9.53 5.28 8.83
N PHE A 5 8.76 5.88 7.92
CA PHE A 5 8.74 7.34 7.75
C PHE A 5 8.24 8.07 9.01
N ALA A 6 7.26 7.49 9.71
CA ALA A 6 6.64 8.11 10.87
C ALA A 6 7.58 8.17 12.09
N SER A 7 8.55 7.25 12.20
CA SER A 7 9.44 7.11 13.34
C SER A 7 10.88 7.55 13.04
N SER A 8 11.22 7.82 11.77
CA SER A 8 12.60 8.12 11.37
C SER A 8 13.16 9.37 12.04
N ILE A 9 12.37 10.42 12.13
CA ILE A 9 12.81 11.71 12.73
C ILE A 9 13.00 11.57 14.23
N SER A 10 12.12 10.87 14.96
CA SER A 10 12.32 10.63 16.39
C SER A 10 13.61 9.87 16.67
N LYS A 11 13.91 8.85 15.88
CA LYS A 11 15.18 8.10 15.98
C LYS A 11 16.42 8.94 15.63
N LEU A 12 16.30 9.94 14.75
CA LEU A 12 17.38 10.89 14.51
C LEU A 12 17.61 11.82 15.71
N ARG A 13 16.51 12.32 16.32
CA ARG A 13 16.59 13.14 17.54
C ARG A 13 17.22 12.39 18.71
N GLU A 14 16.89 11.11 18.90
CA GLU A 14 17.55 10.24 19.90
C GLU A 14 19.07 10.16 19.69
N ARG A 15 19.52 10.25 18.44
CA ARG A 15 20.95 10.31 18.07
C ARG A 15 21.54 11.71 18.10
N LYS A 16 20.83 12.67 18.70
CA LYS A 16 21.24 14.08 18.85
C LYS A 16 21.39 14.85 17.53
N VAL A 17 20.77 14.38 16.44
CA VAL A 17 20.63 15.16 15.21
C VAL A 17 19.47 16.13 15.42
N GLN A 18 19.72 17.43 15.28
CA GLN A 18 18.75 18.48 15.63
C GLN A 18 17.95 19.01 14.46
N GLY A 19 18.41 18.82 13.23
CA GLY A 19 17.75 19.27 12.02
C GLY A 19 18.47 18.82 10.76
N ALA A 20 17.89 19.15 9.60
CA ALA A 20 18.46 18.84 8.29
C ALA A 20 18.25 20.00 7.32
N ASP A 21 19.21 20.26 6.46
CA ASP A 21 19.08 21.26 5.39
C ASP A 21 18.42 20.69 4.15
N PHE A 22 18.45 19.35 4.02
CA PHE A 22 17.84 18.64 2.90
C PHE A 22 17.29 17.28 3.37
N ILE A 23 16.05 17.00 2.98
CA ILE A 23 15.40 15.70 3.20
C ILE A 23 14.87 15.20 1.86
N LEU A 24 15.22 13.98 1.47
CA LEU A 24 14.64 13.26 0.34
C LEU A 24 13.82 12.09 0.85
N MET A 25 12.54 12.04 0.47
CA MET A 25 11.64 10.93 0.75
C MET A 25 11.30 10.22 -0.57
N ASP A 26 11.78 8.98 -0.74
CA ASP A 26 11.35 8.07 -1.80
C ASP A 26 10.28 7.13 -1.23
N ILE A 27 9.01 7.39 -1.59
CA ILE A 27 7.85 6.71 -0.96
C ILE A 27 7.38 5.46 -1.72
N GLY A 28 8.04 5.10 -2.81
CA GLY A 28 7.73 3.93 -3.61
C GLY A 28 8.08 2.59 -2.95
N VAL A 29 7.88 1.54 -3.71
CA VAL A 29 8.29 0.17 -3.39
C VAL A 29 9.62 -0.10 -4.06
N SER A 30 10.58 -0.67 -3.35
CA SER A 30 11.89 -0.97 -3.91
C SER A 30 11.85 -2.15 -4.87
N SER A 31 12.75 -2.16 -5.88
CA SER A 31 12.87 -3.26 -6.84
C SER A 31 12.99 -4.64 -6.18
N PRO A 32 13.82 -4.85 -5.15
CA PRO A 32 13.91 -6.14 -4.47
C PRO A 32 12.58 -6.65 -3.89
N GLN A 33 11.65 -5.77 -3.52
CA GLN A 33 10.33 -6.18 -3.04
C GLN A 33 9.43 -6.71 -4.18
N PHE A 34 9.62 -6.22 -5.41
CA PHE A 34 8.92 -6.74 -6.58
C PHE A 34 9.60 -7.97 -7.19
N ASP A 35 10.91 -8.03 -7.10
CA ASP A 35 11.73 -9.07 -7.74
C ASP A 35 11.70 -10.38 -6.96
N ASP A 36 11.42 -10.33 -5.65
CA ASP A 36 11.20 -11.53 -4.84
C ASP A 36 9.71 -11.95 -4.87
N PRO A 37 9.36 -13.02 -5.62
CA PRO A 37 7.98 -13.47 -5.72
C PRO A 37 7.36 -13.85 -4.36
N SER A 38 8.17 -14.38 -3.43
CA SER A 38 7.69 -14.84 -2.12
C SER A 38 7.07 -13.72 -1.26
N ARG A 39 7.40 -12.46 -1.57
CA ARG A 39 6.88 -11.26 -0.90
C ARG A 39 5.45 -10.90 -1.32
N GLY A 40 4.92 -11.49 -2.41
CA GLY A 40 3.56 -11.26 -2.89
C GLY A 40 3.28 -9.83 -3.38
N PHE A 41 4.29 -9.03 -3.69
CA PHE A 41 4.10 -7.65 -4.22
C PHE A 41 3.71 -7.63 -5.69
N SER A 42 4.10 -8.64 -6.45
CA SER A 42 3.73 -8.78 -7.85
C SER A 42 2.49 -9.65 -8.02
N TYR A 43 1.65 -9.31 -8.97
CA TYR A 43 0.55 -10.14 -9.47
C TYR A 43 0.94 -10.88 -10.79
N ARG A 44 2.22 -10.85 -11.15
CA ARG A 44 2.76 -11.53 -12.34
C ARG A 44 3.15 -12.98 -12.05
N TYR A 45 3.39 -13.28 -10.78
CA TYR A 45 3.79 -14.61 -10.32
C TYR A 45 2.78 -15.09 -9.28
N ASP A 46 2.54 -16.40 -9.27
CA ASP A 46 1.77 -17.00 -8.18
C ASP A 46 2.63 -17.07 -6.92
N ALA A 47 2.15 -16.44 -5.85
CA ALA A 47 2.91 -16.27 -4.63
C ALA A 47 1.95 -16.13 -3.43
N PRO A 48 2.41 -16.33 -2.19
CA PRO A 48 1.62 -16.06 -1.01
C PRO A 48 1.11 -14.61 -0.98
N LEU A 49 -0.13 -14.41 -0.52
CA LEU A 49 -0.72 -13.09 -0.31
C LEU A 49 -0.14 -12.42 0.94
N ASP A 50 1.13 -12.02 0.88
CA ASP A 50 1.83 -11.39 2.00
C ASP A 50 1.77 -9.84 1.94
N ARG A 51 2.55 -9.22 1.10
CA ARG A 51 2.67 -7.77 0.84
C ARG A 51 3.18 -6.93 2.00
N ARG A 52 3.72 -7.53 3.05
CA ARG A 52 4.36 -6.80 4.16
C ARG A 52 5.69 -6.20 3.70
N ARG A 53 5.94 -4.94 4.01
CA ARG A 53 7.28 -4.34 3.90
C ARG A 53 8.17 -4.84 5.04
N ASP A 54 7.66 -4.78 6.26
CA ASP A 54 8.27 -5.36 7.44
C ASP A 54 7.69 -6.75 7.70
N GLN A 55 8.52 -7.77 7.61
CA GLN A 55 8.11 -9.17 7.80
C GLN A 55 7.82 -9.53 9.25
N GLU A 56 8.22 -8.69 10.21
CA GLU A 56 7.92 -8.91 11.62
C GLU A 56 6.47 -8.52 11.98
N GLN A 57 5.82 -7.67 11.17
CA GLN A 57 4.42 -7.32 11.40
C GLN A 57 3.48 -8.52 11.13
N LYS A 58 2.34 -8.55 11.84
CA LYS A 58 1.38 -9.67 11.77
C LYS A 58 0.39 -9.56 10.61
N LEU A 59 0.00 -8.33 10.22
CA LEU A 59 -1.04 -8.11 9.21
C LEU A 59 -0.49 -8.40 7.81
N THR A 60 -1.12 -9.33 7.11
CA THR A 60 -0.81 -9.72 5.73
C THR A 60 -1.99 -9.48 4.80
N ALA A 61 -1.78 -9.43 3.49
CA ALA A 61 -2.88 -9.37 2.54
C ALA A 61 -3.80 -10.60 2.65
N LYS A 62 -3.23 -11.79 2.94
CA LYS A 62 -4.00 -13.02 3.22
C LYS A 62 -4.96 -12.82 4.40
N SER A 63 -4.48 -12.25 5.51
CA SER A 63 -5.34 -12.04 6.70
C SER A 63 -6.44 -11.00 6.44
N ILE A 64 -6.19 -9.98 5.62
CA ILE A 64 -7.19 -9.00 5.20
C ILE A 64 -8.28 -9.66 4.37
N VAL A 65 -7.89 -10.34 3.29
CA VAL A 65 -8.84 -10.96 2.35
C VAL A 65 -9.71 -12.02 3.04
N ASN A 66 -9.13 -12.80 3.95
CA ASN A 66 -9.86 -13.88 4.61
C ASN A 66 -10.56 -13.46 5.92
N GLY A 67 -10.10 -12.40 6.60
CA GLY A 67 -10.60 -12.03 7.93
C GLY A 67 -11.49 -10.78 7.97
N TYR A 68 -11.29 -9.82 7.08
CA TYR A 68 -12.02 -8.55 7.12
C TYR A 68 -13.51 -8.72 6.80
N SER A 69 -14.33 -7.89 7.44
CA SER A 69 -15.76 -7.75 7.13
C SER A 69 -15.96 -7.18 5.72
N GLU A 70 -17.18 -7.29 5.21
CA GLU A 70 -17.57 -6.69 3.92
C GLU A 70 -17.28 -5.18 3.88
N LYS A 71 -17.64 -4.48 4.95
CA LYS A 71 -17.43 -3.04 5.08
C LYS A 71 -15.95 -2.68 5.01
N GLU A 72 -15.10 -3.44 5.70
CA GLU A 72 -13.65 -3.22 5.69
C GLU A 72 -13.04 -3.50 4.33
N LEU A 73 -13.44 -4.58 3.65
CA LEU A 73 -13.00 -4.87 2.28
C LEU A 73 -13.44 -3.79 1.29
N CYS A 74 -14.68 -3.28 1.43
CA CYS A 74 -15.15 -2.14 0.62
C CYS A 74 -14.28 -0.89 0.85
N ARG A 75 -13.88 -0.60 2.08
CA ARG A 75 -12.95 0.49 2.39
C ARG A 75 -11.58 0.24 1.74
N VAL A 76 -11.03 -0.96 1.90
CA VAL A 76 -9.71 -1.30 1.33
C VAL A 76 -9.69 -1.15 -0.18
N PHE A 77 -10.70 -1.66 -0.88
CA PHE A 77 -10.69 -1.61 -2.34
C PHE A 77 -11.27 -0.30 -2.91
N GLY A 78 -12.34 0.23 -2.31
CA GLY A 78 -12.97 1.45 -2.77
C GLY A 78 -12.18 2.71 -2.43
N GLU A 79 -11.80 2.86 -1.15
CA GLU A 79 -11.13 4.10 -0.69
C GLU A 79 -9.61 4.02 -0.83
N LEU A 80 -8.97 2.94 -0.36
CA LEU A 80 -7.52 2.82 -0.42
C LEU A 80 -7.02 2.46 -1.83
N GLY A 81 -7.69 1.51 -2.47
CA GLY A 81 -7.36 1.05 -3.81
C GLY A 81 -7.91 1.94 -4.92
N GLN A 82 -8.90 2.82 -4.61
CA GLN A 82 -9.61 3.64 -5.60
C GLN A 82 -10.23 2.83 -6.73
N CYS A 83 -10.69 1.62 -6.41
CA CYS A 83 -11.42 0.79 -7.37
C CYS A 83 -12.82 1.38 -7.59
N HIS A 84 -13.20 1.63 -8.83
CA HIS A 84 -14.56 2.10 -9.14
C HIS A 84 -15.59 0.97 -9.07
N ILE A 85 -15.20 -0.24 -9.45
CA ILE A 85 -16.06 -1.45 -9.41
C ILE A 85 -15.37 -2.48 -8.51
N TYR A 86 -15.72 -2.48 -7.24
CA TYR A 86 -15.14 -3.39 -6.24
C TYR A 86 -16.16 -4.29 -5.55
N TYR A 87 -17.41 -3.86 -5.47
CA TYR A 87 -18.42 -4.56 -4.68
C TYR A 87 -18.72 -6.01 -5.15
N PRO A 88 -18.83 -6.30 -6.46
CA PRO A 88 -18.95 -7.68 -6.92
C PRO A 88 -17.75 -8.55 -6.52
N VAL A 89 -16.54 -7.99 -6.55
CA VAL A 89 -15.32 -8.68 -6.14
C VAL A 89 -15.34 -8.95 -4.64
N VAL A 90 -15.76 -8.00 -3.81
CA VAL A 90 -15.90 -8.17 -2.35
C VAL A 90 -16.86 -9.30 -2.03
N LYS A 91 -18.02 -9.36 -2.69
CA LYS A 91 -18.97 -10.46 -2.51
C LYS A 91 -18.37 -11.82 -2.89
N ALA A 92 -17.69 -11.88 -4.03
CA ALA A 92 -17.05 -13.11 -4.50
C ALA A 92 -15.94 -13.58 -3.54
N ILE A 93 -15.13 -12.67 -3.00
CA ILE A 93 -14.12 -12.99 -1.98
C ILE A 93 -14.81 -13.62 -0.76
N ARG A 94 -15.89 -13.02 -0.26
CA ARG A 94 -16.60 -13.55 0.90
C ARG A 94 -17.14 -14.96 0.67
N THR A 95 -17.81 -15.18 -0.45
CA THR A 95 -18.31 -16.51 -0.79
C THR A 95 -17.20 -17.53 -0.96
N LYS A 96 -16.10 -17.14 -1.63
CA LYS A 96 -14.99 -18.06 -1.90
C LYS A 96 -14.27 -18.50 -0.64
N ARG A 97 -14.00 -17.56 0.28
CA ARG A 97 -13.28 -17.85 1.53
C ARG A 97 -14.08 -18.71 2.53
N GLU A 98 -15.42 -18.76 2.41
CA GLU A 98 -16.26 -19.68 3.19
C GLU A 98 -16.05 -21.14 2.80
N ILE A 99 -15.61 -21.40 1.55
CA ILE A 99 -15.32 -22.73 1.02
C ILE A 99 -13.86 -23.09 1.29
N LYS A 100 -12.95 -22.20 0.91
CA LYS A 100 -11.49 -22.37 1.07
C LYS A 100 -10.84 -21.00 1.23
N PRO A 101 -9.91 -20.83 2.17
CA PRO A 101 -9.13 -19.59 2.29
C PRO A 101 -8.41 -19.23 0.98
N ILE A 102 -8.39 -17.95 0.65
CA ILE A 102 -7.66 -17.41 -0.49
C ILE A 102 -6.21 -17.21 -0.03
N GLU A 103 -5.28 -17.90 -0.64
CA GLU A 103 -3.90 -17.98 -0.16
C GLU A 103 -2.89 -17.31 -1.07
N THR A 104 -3.16 -17.32 -2.39
CA THR A 104 -2.18 -16.89 -3.37
C THR A 104 -2.63 -15.67 -4.17
N THR A 105 -1.66 -15.02 -4.80
CA THR A 105 -1.88 -13.87 -5.66
C THR A 105 -2.77 -14.23 -6.85
N PHE A 106 -2.57 -15.42 -7.46
CA PHE A 106 -3.37 -15.83 -8.62
C PHE A 106 -4.80 -16.18 -8.23
N GLU A 107 -5.03 -16.84 -7.08
CA GLU A 107 -6.38 -17.10 -6.59
C GLU A 107 -7.17 -15.78 -6.45
N LEU A 108 -6.55 -14.72 -5.91
CA LEU A 108 -7.19 -13.41 -5.81
C LEU A 108 -7.36 -12.73 -7.17
N VAL A 109 -6.37 -12.80 -8.05
CA VAL A 109 -6.45 -12.25 -9.42
C VAL A 109 -7.60 -12.89 -10.20
N ASP A 110 -7.78 -14.20 -10.10
CA ASP A 110 -8.85 -14.92 -10.78
C ASP A 110 -10.24 -14.51 -10.27
N ILE A 111 -10.38 -14.34 -8.94
CA ILE A 111 -11.62 -13.81 -8.36
C ILE A 111 -11.91 -12.40 -8.89
N ILE A 112 -10.91 -11.52 -8.94
CA ILE A 112 -11.08 -10.16 -9.46
C ILE A 112 -11.51 -10.20 -10.92
N LYS A 113 -10.80 -10.93 -11.77
CA LYS A 113 -11.09 -11.02 -13.21
C LYS A 113 -12.48 -11.60 -13.49
N ALA A 114 -12.88 -12.64 -12.76
CA ALA A 114 -14.18 -13.28 -12.94
C ALA A 114 -15.37 -12.38 -12.55
N ASN A 115 -15.13 -11.35 -11.72
CA ASN A 115 -16.18 -10.50 -11.18
C ASN A 115 -16.10 -9.03 -11.64
N LEU A 116 -15.23 -8.73 -12.60
CA LEU A 116 -15.20 -7.43 -13.28
C LEU A 116 -15.90 -7.50 -14.65
N PRO A 117 -16.61 -6.42 -15.04
CA PRO A 117 -17.18 -6.31 -16.37
C PRO A 117 -16.11 -6.36 -17.46
N GLN A 118 -16.44 -6.89 -18.64
CA GLN A 118 -15.53 -6.96 -19.80
C GLN A 118 -14.92 -5.61 -20.17
N LYS A 119 -15.67 -4.51 -19.98
CA LYS A 119 -15.18 -3.15 -20.20
C LYS A 119 -13.98 -2.81 -19.31
N GLU A 120 -13.98 -3.26 -18.04
CA GLU A 120 -12.86 -3.04 -17.12
C GLU A 120 -11.66 -3.92 -17.48
N LEU A 121 -11.89 -5.15 -17.90
CA LEU A 121 -10.82 -6.07 -18.30
C LEU A 121 -10.08 -5.64 -19.57
N ARG A 122 -10.72 -4.81 -20.42
CA ARG A 122 -10.13 -4.28 -21.67
C ARG A 122 -9.40 -2.95 -21.48
N LYS A 123 -9.46 -2.34 -20.30
CA LYS A 123 -8.71 -1.11 -20.01
C LYS A 123 -7.21 -1.39 -20.00
N GLU A 124 -6.45 -0.35 -20.32
CA GLU A 124 -5.00 -0.40 -20.18
C GLU A 124 -4.58 -0.71 -18.75
N GLY A 125 -3.59 -1.58 -18.60
CA GLY A 125 -3.08 -2.03 -17.32
C GLY A 125 -3.74 -3.31 -16.81
N HIS A 126 -3.21 -3.82 -15.71
CA HIS A 126 -3.69 -5.07 -15.13
C HIS A 126 -4.94 -4.83 -14.25
N PRO A 127 -6.04 -5.58 -14.45
CA PRO A 127 -7.30 -5.34 -13.73
C PRO A 127 -7.19 -5.40 -12.20
N ALA A 128 -6.28 -6.21 -11.68
CA ALA A 128 -6.06 -6.32 -10.25
C ALA A 128 -5.20 -5.20 -9.65
N LYS A 129 -4.59 -4.31 -10.46
CA LYS A 129 -3.64 -3.28 -10.00
C LYS A 129 -4.15 -2.49 -8.81
N GLN A 130 -5.35 -1.95 -8.91
CA GLN A 130 -5.94 -1.11 -7.86
C GLN A 130 -6.31 -1.90 -6.61
N PHE A 131 -6.79 -3.13 -6.76
CA PHE A 131 -7.09 -4.02 -5.63
C PHE A 131 -5.83 -4.33 -4.83
N PHE A 132 -4.74 -4.67 -5.51
CA PHE A 132 -3.46 -4.93 -4.89
C PHE A 132 -2.82 -3.67 -4.28
N LEU A 133 -3.06 -2.49 -4.85
CA LEU A 133 -2.65 -1.23 -4.26
C LEU A 133 -3.37 -0.98 -2.92
N GLY A 134 -4.68 -1.19 -2.88
CA GLY A 134 -5.46 -1.07 -1.65
C GLY A 134 -4.97 -2.00 -0.54
N LEU A 135 -4.70 -3.26 -0.87
CA LEU A 135 -4.12 -4.22 0.08
C LEU A 135 -2.74 -3.77 0.57
N ARG A 136 -1.88 -3.25 -0.31
CA ARG A 136 -0.56 -2.74 0.07
C ARG A 136 -0.68 -1.59 1.07
N TYR A 137 -1.57 -0.65 0.80
CA TYR A 137 -1.81 0.49 1.68
C TYR A 137 -2.33 0.07 3.06
N GLU A 138 -3.25 -0.90 3.09
CA GLU A 138 -3.79 -1.42 4.36
C GLU A 138 -2.75 -2.20 5.14
N VAL A 139 -2.06 -3.16 4.51
CA VAL A 139 -1.05 -4.00 5.16
C VAL A 139 0.04 -3.15 5.81
N ASN A 140 0.50 -2.11 5.13
CA ASN A 140 1.66 -1.33 5.57
C ASN A 140 1.30 0.02 6.23
N GLY A 141 0.01 0.35 6.35
CA GLY A 141 -0.43 1.62 6.91
C GLY A 141 0.12 2.84 6.17
N GLU A 142 0.36 2.71 4.86
CA GLU A 142 1.17 3.67 4.09
C GLU A 142 0.62 5.10 4.12
N ARG A 143 -0.71 5.26 4.13
CA ARG A 143 -1.32 6.59 4.18
C ARG A 143 -1.00 7.35 5.46
N GLU A 144 -1.14 6.68 6.60
CA GLU A 144 -0.85 7.29 7.90
C GLU A 144 0.66 7.49 8.10
N GLN A 145 1.46 6.53 7.65
CA GLN A 145 2.91 6.63 7.64
C GLN A 145 3.40 7.83 6.83
N LEU A 146 2.86 8.03 5.62
CA LEU A 146 3.20 9.17 4.78
C LEU A 146 2.80 10.49 5.42
N LYS A 147 1.54 10.60 5.90
CA LYS A 147 1.03 11.81 6.54
C LYS A 147 1.85 12.23 7.74
N LYS A 148 2.18 11.26 8.62
CA LYS A 148 2.99 11.52 9.81
C LYS A 148 4.42 11.82 9.43
N GLY A 149 5.01 11.03 8.53
CA GLY A 149 6.39 11.22 8.08
C GLY A 149 6.63 12.58 7.41
N LEU A 150 5.69 13.07 6.59
CA LEU A 150 5.77 14.40 5.99
C LEU A 150 5.76 15.52 7.05
N LYS A 151 4.84 15.45 8.02
CA LYS A 151 4.78 16.42 9.11
C LYS A 151 6.06 16.44 9.94
N GLU A 152 6.54 15.27 10.31
CA GLU A 152 7.80 15.16 11.05
C GLU A 152 8.99 15.67 10.23
N ALA A 153 9.08 15.33 8.94
CA ALA A 153 10.13 15.81 8.05
C ALA A 153 10.13 17.35 7.94
N ILE A 154 8.95 17.96 7.75
CA ILE A 154 8.83 19.44 7.70
C ILE A 154 9.30 20.07 9.02
N SER A 155 8.90 19.51 10.17
CA SER A 155 9.29 20.02 11.49
C SER A 155 10.77 19.85 11.80
N PHE A 156 11.47 19.02 11.04
CA PHE A 156 12.89 18.72 11.24
C PHE A 156 13.81 19.50 10.30
N LEU A 157 13.24 20.23 9.33
CA LEU A 157 14.03 21.09 8.45
C LEU A 157 14.58 22.29 9.21
N ASN A 158 15.83 22.60 8.94
CA ASN A 158 16.44 23.88 9.30
C ASN A 158 15.78 25.04 8.52
N PRO A 159 15.88 26.29 9.00
CA PRO A 159 15.45 27.45 8.23
C PRO A 159 16.08 27.45 6.82
N LYS A 160 15.23 27.61 5.78
CA LYS A 160 15.60 27.50 4.35
C LYS A 160 15.95 26.08 3.87
N GLY A 161 15.77 25.05 4.70
CA GLY A 161 15.91 23.65 4.32
C GLY A 161 14.89 23.24 3.25
N ARG A 162 15.16 22.16 2.55
CA ARG A 162 14.32 21.66 1.44
C ARG A 162 13.88 20.23 1.69
N LEU A 163 12.60 19.96 1.48
CA LEU A 163 12.04 18.62 1.42
C LEU A 163 11.66 18.27 -0.02
N VAL A 164 12.19 17.15 -0.51
CA VAL A 164 11.85 16.58 -1.82
C VAL A 164 11.19 15.24 -1.60
N VAL A 165 10.07 15.01 -2.29
CA VAL A 165 9.33 13.74 -2.21
C VAL A 165 9.17 13.16 -3.61
N ILE A 166 9.54 11.89 -3.79
CA ILE A 166 9.33 11.13 -5.01
C ILE A 166 8.09 10.27 -4.81
N SER A 167 7.04 10.54 -5.59
CA SER A 167 5.79 9.77 -5.59
C SER A 167 5.63 8.97 -6.88
N PHE A 168 4.93 7.83 -6.82
CA PHE A 168 4.77 6.90 -7.94
C PHE A 168 3.34 6.77 -8.44
N ASN A 169 2.39 7.44 -7.80
CA ASN A 169 1.00 7.47 -8.21
C ASN A 169 0.30 8.78 -7.80
N SER A 170 -0.84 9.04 -8.43
CA SER A 170 -1.60 10.28 -8.24
C SER A 170 -2.15 10.47 -6.81
N GLU A 171 -2.42 9.39 -6.09
CA GLU A 171 -2.91 9.44 -4.71
C GLU A 171 -1.81 9.93 -3.74
N GLU A 172 -0.61 9.37 -3.88
CA GLU A 172 0.57 9.80 -3.12
C GLU A 172 0.90 11.26 -3.45
N ASP A 173 0.95 11.61 -4.74
CA ASP A 173 1.22 12.98 -5.20
C ASP A 173 0.22 13.99 -4.63
N LYS A 174 -1.08 13.68 -4.67
CA LYS A 174 -2.11 14.52 -4.08
C LYS A 174 -1.88 14.76 -2.59
N ARG A 175 -1.59 13.69 -1.81
CA ARG A 175 -1.35 13.81 -0.37
C ARG A 175 -0.13 14.63 -0.02
N VAL A 176 0.93 14.49 -0.81
CA VAL A 176 2.14 15.30 -0.66
C VAL A 176 1.80 16.78 -0.90
N LYS A 177 1.10 17.09 -1.99
CA LYS A 177 0.65 18.47 -2.31
C LYS A 177 -0.27 19.05 -1.26
N ASP A 178 -1.25 18.26 -0.78
CA ASP A 178 -2.17 18.69 0.28
C ASP A 178 -1.45 18.97 1.62
N THR A 179 -0.26 18.41 1.82
CA THR A 179 0.55 18.66 3.03
C THR A 179 1.42 19.91 2.89
N PHE A 180 1.80 20.28 1.66
CA PHE A 180 2.64 21.47 1.38
C PHE A 180 1.84 22.75 1.23
N ASN A 181 0.52 22.68 1.05
CA ASN A 181 -0.40 23.80 1.00
C ASN A 181 -0.95 24.16 2.38
#